data_dd23f12d38d147616e7c8838789bd5a3
#
_entry.id   dd23f12d38d147616e7c8838789bd5a3
#
_cell.length_a   1.000
_cell.length_b   1.000
_cell.length_c   1.000
_cell.angle_alpha   90.00
_cell.angle_beta   90.00
_cell.angle_gamma   90.00
#
_symmetry.space_group_name_H-M   'P 1'
#
loop_
_entity.id
_entity.type
_entity.pdbx_description
1 polymer ?
#
loop_
_entity_poly.entity_id
_entity_poly.type
_entity_poly.pdbx_seq_one_letter_code
_entity_poly.pdbx_strand_id
1 'polypeptide(L)'
;MTKIIYICEGEKEGTARIGIDGEYIDSSNFRGVVDDDIHAIQWNGTSGEIEYKDGRGNTTISDISSYDFETRFTTEQQTIAQVKAQSEADIIANMTYKDKRVAEYLGIEDQLDEIYHNGIDVWKSRIKAIKDKYPKV
;
A
#
# COMPACT_ATOMS: atom_id res chain seq x y z
N MET A 1 -14.92 17.90 -8.17
CA MET A 1 -14.33 18.80 -7.14
C MET A 1 -13.67 17.94 -6.10
N THR A 2 -12.38 18.15 -5.88
CA THR A 2 -11.59 17.35 -4.93
C THR A 2 -11.97 17.66 -3.49
N LYS A 3 -12.37 16.65 -2.74
CA LYS A 3 -12.60 16.75 -1.29
C LYS A 3 -11.34 16.32 -0.56
N ILE A 4 -10.89 17.13 0.39
CA ILE A 4 -9.67 16.86 1.15
C ILE A 4 -9.99 16.91 2.65
N ILE A 5 -9.43 15.95 3.39
CA ILE A 5 -9.49 15.92 4.83
C ILE A 5 -8.06 15.78 5.33
N TYR A 6 -7.66 16.63 6.27
CA TYR A 6 -6.46 16.47 7.06
C TYR A 6 -6.83 16.26 8.52
N ILE A 7 -6.17 15.34 9.20
CA ILE A 7 -6.29 15.10 10.63
C ILE A 7 -4.89 14.97 11.22
N CYS A 8 -4.60 15.76 12.25
CA CYS A 8 -3.25 15.80 12.85
C CYS A 8 -2.83 14.51 13.57
N GLU A 9 -3.79 13.62 13.87
CA GLU A 9 -3.57 12.30 14.46
C GLU A 9 -4.17 11.23 13.56
N GLY A 10 -3.31 10.41 12.95
CA GLY A 10 -3.70 9.25 12.16
C GLY A 10 -4.05 8.04 13.06
N GLU A 11 -4.47 6.94 12.47
CA GLU A 11 -4.77 5.71 13.23
C GLU A 11 -3.54 5.11 13.92
N LYS A 12 -2.36 5.34 13.35
CA LYS A 12 -1.10 4.90 13.95
C LYS A 12 -0.47 6.02 14.74
N GLU A 13 0.04 5.69 15.91
CA GLU A 13 0.78 6.64 16.74
C GLU A 13 1.93 7.28 15.94
N GLY A 14 2.08 8.58 16.09
CA GLY A 14 3.13 9.34 15.40
C GLY A 14 2.85 9.65 13.93
N THR A 15 1.64 9.39 13.42
CA THR A 15 1.24 9.75 12.05
C THR A 15 0.19 10.86 12.06
N ALA A 16 0.03 11.52 10.91
CA ALA A 16 -1.14 12.34 10.57
C ALA A 16 -1.81 11.74 9.33
N ARG A 17 -3.06 12.09 9.09
CA ARG A 17 -3.87 11.57 7.99
C ARG A 17 -4.14 12.64 6.95
N ILE A 18 -3.96 12.31 5.67
CA ILE A 18 -4.55 13.02 4.55
C ILE A 18 -5.53 12.08 3.86
N GLY A 19 -6.73 12.57 3.58
CA GLY A 19 -7.75 11.91 2.77
C GLY A 19 -8.08 12.73 1.56
N ILE A 20 -8.16 12.12 0.38
CA ILE A 20 -8.57 12.75 -0.87
C ILE A 20 -9.64 11.89 -1.53
N ASP A 21 -10.82 12.48 -1.75
CA ASP A 21 -11.96 11.85 -2.39
C ASP A 21 -12.35 10.46 -1.83
N GLY A 22 -12.11 10.27 -0.53
CA GLY A 22 -12.45 9.04 0.20
C GLY A 22 -11.33 8.02 0.31
N GLU A 23 -10.18 8.25 -0.31
CA GLU A 23 -8.96 7.48 -0.07
C GLU A 23 -8.16 8.14 1.06
N TYR A 24 -7.56 7.34 1.95
CA TYR A 24 -6.86 7.83 3.13
C TYR A 24 -5.47 7.25 3.24
N ILE A 25 -4.49 8.08 3.61
CA ILE A 25 -3.14 7.67 3.95
C ILE A 25 -2.76 8.23 5.32
N ASP A 26 -2.22 7.39 6.18
CA ASP A 26 -1.57 7.78 7.43
C ASP A 26 -0.05 7.75 7.24
N SER A 27 0.61 8.87 7.49
CA SER A 27 2.07 8.96 7.39
C SER A 27 2.65 9.90 8.43
N SER A 28 3.85 9.56 8.92
CA SER A 28 4.65 10.47 9.73
C SER A 28 5.11 11.70 8.93
N ASN A 29 5.21 11.57 7.58
CA ASN A 29 5.56 12.67 6.69
C ASN A 29 4.48 13.75 6.59
N PHE A 30 3.26 13.47 7.05
CA PHE A 30 2.16 14.44 7.10
C PHE A 30 2.12 15.25 8.39
N ARG A 31 2.95 14.92 9.38
CA ARG A 31 3.06 15.74 10.59
C ARG A 31 3.78 17.05 10.33
N GLY A 32 3.33 18.10 11.00
CA GLY A 32 3.94 19.43 10.85
C GLY A 32 3.66 20.12 9.51
N VAL A 33 2.72 19.58 8.72
CA VAL A 33 2.27 20.20 7.46
C VAL A 33 1.38 21.39 7.70
N VAL A 34 0.70 21.42 8.85
CA VAL A 34 -0.15 22.51 9.33
C VAL A 34 0.38 23.02 10.67
N ASP A 35 -0.12 24.16 11.12
CA ASP A 35 0.22 24.73 12.42
C ASP A 35 -0.15 23.76 13.57
N ASP A 36 0.63 23.77 14.64
CA ASP A 36 0.52 22.82 15.74
C ASP A 36 -0.81 22.88 16.51
N ASP A 37 -1.51 24.01 16.43
CA ASP A 37 -2.83 24.21 17.07
C ASP A 37 -4.00 23.66 16.24
N ILE A 38 -3.76 23.27 14.98
CA ILE A 38 -4.79 22.72 14.09
C ILE A 38 -4.99 21.24 14.41
N HIS A 39 -6.25 20.86 14.64
CA HIS A 39 -6.67 19.47 14.78
C HIS A 39 -7.01 18.84 13.44
N ALA A 40 -7.87 19.48 12.67
CA ALA A 40 -8.31 18.98 11.37
C ALA A 40 -8.59 20.11 10.38
N ILE A 41 -8.51 19.79 9.10
CA ILE A 41 -8.97 20.64 7.99
C ILE A 41 -9.90 19.81 7.14
N GLN A 42 -11.08 20.35 6.84
CA GLN A 42 -12.05 19.75 5.93
C GLN A 42 -12.27 20.67 4.74
N TRP A 43 -12.09 20.14 3.52
CA TRP A 43 -12.23 20.88 2.28
C TRP A 43 -13.22 20.19 1.34
N ASN A 44 -14.17 20.92 0.79
CA ASN A 44 -15.22 20.38 -0.09
C ASN A 44 -14.99 20.61 -1.59
N GLY A 45 -13.84 21.17 -1.95
CA GLY A 45 -13.47 21.54 -3.32
C GLY A 45 -13.64 23.03 -3.64
N THR A 46 -14.32 23.81 -2.79
CA THR A 46 -14.56 25.25 -2.99
C THR A 46 -14.27 26.06 -1.72
N SER A 47 -14.63 25.52 -0.58
CA SER A 47 -14.42 26.10 0.74
C SER A 47 -14.14 25.01 1.75
N GLY A 48 -13.63 25.38 2.91
CA GLY A 48 -13.34 24.43 3.97
C GLY A 48 -13.40 25.06 5.33
N GLU A 49 -13.13 24.24 6.33
CA GLU A 49 -13.07 24.64 7.73
C GLU A 49 -11.82 24.08 8.39
N ILE A 50 -11.23 24.90 9.24
CA ILE A 50 -10.14 24.51 10.15
C ILE A 50 -10.74 24.31 11.54
N GLU A 51 -10.51 23.13 12.10
CA GLU A 51 -10.81 22.79 13.48
C GLU A 51 -9.54 22.86 14.33
N TYR A 52 -9.64 23.41 15.54
CA TYR A 52 -8.50 23.61 16.43
C TYR A 52 -8.54 22.70 17.64
N LYS A 53 -7.36 22.33 18.15
CA LYS A 53 -7.18 21.43 19.29
C LYS A 53 -7.71 21.98 20.61
N ASP A 54 -7.71 23.29 20.75
CA ASP A 54 -8.16 23.98 21.98
C ASP A 54 -9.69 24.13 22.05
N GLY A 55 -10.42 23.68 21.04
CA GLY A 55 -11.89 23.72 20.99
C GLY A 55 -12.47 25.11 20.72
N ARG A 56 -11.65 26.08 20.30
CA ARG A 56 -12.15 27.37 19.76
C ARG A 56 -12.97 27.16 18.50
N GLY A 57 -13.79 28.14 18.13
CA GLY A 57 -14.63 28.05 16.95
C GLY A 57 -13.83 27.81 15.67
N ASN A 58 -14.41 27.03 14.73
CA ASN A 58 -13.82 26.72 13.43
C ASN A 58 -13.61 27.99 12.61
N THR A 59 -12.56 28.00 11.80
CA THR A 59 -12.28 29.08 10.84
C THR A 59 -12.61 28.60 9.44
N THR A 60 -13.47 29.35 8.74
CA THR A 60 -13.76 29.09 7.32
C THR A 60 -12.60 29.53 6.44
N ILE A 61 -12.22 28.69 5.48
CA ILE A 61 -11.18 28.97 4.48
C ILE A 61 -11.73 28.87 3.06
N SER A 62 -11.21 29.70 2.16
CA SER A 62 -11.57 29.74 0.74
C SER A 62 -10.42 29.27 -0.16
N ASP A 63 -9.27 28.94 0.42
CA ASP A 63 -8.10 28.43 -0.26
C ASP A 63 -7.37 27.41 0.62
N ILE A 64 -6.93 26.31 0.04
CA ILE A 64 -6.19 25.23 0.69
C ILE A 64 -4.83 24.98 0.04
N SER A 65 -4.50 25.70 -1.01
CA SER A 65 -3.31 25.46 -1.83
C SER A 65 -2.00 25.57 -1.06
N SER A 66 -1.96 26.39 -0.01
CA SER A 66 -0.76 26.58 0.83
C SER A 66 -0.33 25.31 1.58
N TYR A 67 -1.21 24.36 1.79
CA TYR A 67 -0.90 23.09 2.47
C TYR A 67 -0.38 22.00 1.54
N ASP A 68 -0.60 22.14 0.23
CA ASP A 68 -0.12 21.20 -0.81
C ASP A 68 -0.49 19.72 -0.54
N PHE A 69 -1.68 19.49 -0.02
CA PHE A 69 -2.13 18.16 0.39
C PHE A 69 -2.17 17.15 -0.76
N GLU A 70 -2.56 17.56 -1.96
CA GLU A 70 -2.65 16.67 -3.13
C GLU A 70 -1.28 16.14 -3.54
N THR A 71 -0.27 17.00 -3.61
CA THR A 71 1.11 16.61 -3.94
C THR A 71 1.69 15.70 -2.87
N ARG A 72 1.46 16.01 -1.59
CA ARG A 72 1.92 15.21 -0.46
C ARG A 72 1.30 13.83 -0.46
N PHE A 73 0.00 13.74 -0.68
CA PHE A 73 -0.73 12.48 -0.79
C PHE A 73 -0.20 11.62 -1.94
N THR A 74 -0.06 12.20 -3.13
CA THR A 74 0.45 11.50 -4.32
C THR A 74 1.88 11.01 -4.12
N THR A 75 2.74 11.84 -3.53
CA THR A 75 4.13 11.46 -3.23
C THR A 75 4.19 10.28 -2.25
N GLU A 76 3.36 10.31 -1.22
CA GLU A 76 3.32 9.22 -0.24
C GLU A 76 2.76 7.92 -0.85
N GLN A 77 1.73 7.98 -1.69
CA GLN A 77 1.25 6.83 -2.45
C GLN A 77 2.37 6.19 -3.29
N GLN A 78 3.14 7.01 -3.99
CA GLN A 78 4.27 6.54 -4.80
C GLN A 78 5.35 5.89 -3.93
N THR A 79 5.67 6.49 -2.79
CA THR A 79 6.65 5.95 -1.83
C THR A 79 6.21 4.59 -1.30
N ILE A 80 4.94 4.46 -0.88
CA ILE A 80 4.38 3.19 -0.40
C ILE A 80 4.44 2.12 -1.50
N ALA A 81 4.07 2.47 -2.73
CA ALA A 81 4.13 1.56 -3.87
C ALA A 81 5.57 1.09 -4.18
N GLN A 82 6.55 1.99 -4.12
CA GLN A 82 7.95 1.67 -4.33
C GLN A 82 8.51 0.75 -3.23
N VAL A 83 8.22 1.05 -1.96
CA VAL A 83 8.64 0.21 -0.82
C VAL A 83 8.04 -1.19 -0.94
N LYS A 84 6.75 -1.30 -1.32
CA LYS A 84 6.09 -2.58 -1.53
C LYS A 84 6.74 -3.36 -2.68
N ALA A 85 6.97 -2.73 -3.82
CA ALA A 85 7.62 -3.37 -4.98
C ALA A 85 9.04 -3.83 -4.65
N GLN A 86 9.82 -3.03 -3.90
CA GLN A 86 11.17 -3.41 -3.47
C GLN A 86 11.13 -4.60 -2.50
N SER A 87 10.21 -4.61 -1.54
CA SER A 87 10.05 -5.72 -0.61
C SER A 87 9.69 -7.02 -1.33
N GLU A 88 8.80 -6.97 -2.31
CA GLU A 88 8.44 -8.14 -3.13
C GLU A 88 9.64 -8.63 -3.96
N ALA A 89 10.43 -7.71 -4.55
CA ALA A 89 11.63 -8.03 -5.28
C ALA A 89 12.70 -8.69 -4.39
N ASP A 90 12.89 -8.18 -3.17
CA ASP A 90 13.84 -8.72 -2.19
C ASP A 90 13.44 -10.12 -1.74
N ILE A 91 12.14 -10.38 -1.53
CA ILE A 91 11.61 -11.70 -1.21
C ILE A 91 11.95 -12.68 -2.34
N ILE A 92 11.66 -12.30 -3.59
CA ILE A 92 11.95 -13.15 -4.76
C ILE A 92 13.45 -13.40 -4.92
N ALA A 93 14.29 -12.37 -4.73
CA ALA A 93 15.75 -12.47 -4.83
C ALA A 93 16.35 -13.43 -3.79
N ASN A 94 15.76 -13.45 -2.58
CA ASN A 94 16.20 -14.31 -1.48
C ASN A 94 15.59 -15.73 -1.50
N MET A 95 14.66 -16.02 -2.41
CA MET A 95 14.06 -17.34 -2.54
C MET A 95 15.11 -18.40 -2.92
N THR A 96 15.15 -19.47 -2.15
CA THR A 96 15.96 -20.65 -2.48
C THR A 96 15.39 -21.39 -3.70
N TYR A 97 16.19 -22.27 -4.32
CA TYR A 97 15.68 -23.13 -5.41
C TYR A 97 14.48 -23.99 -4.95
N LYS A 98 14.41 -24.35 -3.66
CA LYS A 98 13.29 -25.11 -3.09
C LYS A 98 12.02 -24.26 -3.07
N ASP A 99 12.12 -23.02 -2.59
CA ASP A 99 10.98 -22.11 -2.50
C ASP A 99 10.41 -21.81 -3.88
N LYS A 100 11.29 -21.56 -4.86
CA LYS A 100 10.91 -21.34 -6.25
C LYS A 100 10.20 -22.55 -6.87
N ARG A 101 10.68 -23.77 -6.58
CA ARG A 101 10.01 -25.00 -7.04
C ARG A 101 8.64 -25.17 -6.39
N VAL A 102 8.54 -24.97 -5.06
CA VAL A 102 7.28 -25.10 -4.31
C VAL A 102 6.22 -24.13 -4.84
N ALA A 103 6.62 -22.91 -5.17
CA ALA A 103 5.71 -21.91 -5.74
C ALA A 103 5.13 -22.30 -7.13
N GLU A 104 5.85 -23.15 -7.90
CA GLU A 104 5.38 -23.60 -9.22
C GLU A 104 4.73 -25.00 -9.20
N TYR A 105 4.89 -25.78 -8.11
CA TYR A 105 4.19 -27.05 -8.01
C TYR A 105 2.68 -26.83 -7.83
N LEU A 106 1.90 -27.63 -8.51
CA LEU A 106 0.46 -27.72 -8.25
C LEU A 106 0.22 -28.23 -6.81
N GLY A 107 -0.94 -27.92 -6.26
CA GLY A 107 -1.40 -28.54 -5.02
C GLY A 107 -1.36 -30.07 -5.12
N ILE A 108 -1.21 -30.75 -4.00
CA ILE A 108 -1.12 -32.23 -4.00
C ILE A 108 -2.36 -32.87 -4.63
N GLU A 109 -3.53 -32.29 -4.41
CA GLU A 109 -4.81 -32.73 -4.96
C GLU A 109 -4.80 -32.65 -6.48
N ASP A 110 -4.37 -31.51 -7.03
CA ASP A 110 -4.26 -31.28 -8.48
C ASP A 110 -3.19 -32.18 -9.12
N GLN A 111 -2.10 -32.47 -8.40
CA GLN A 111 -1.07 -33.40 -8.88
C GLN A 111 -1.60 -34.83 -8.98
N LEU A 112 -2.39 -35.28 -8.01
CA LEU A 112 -3.03 -36.57 -8.03
C LEU A 112 -4.06 -36.68 -9.16
N ASP A 113 -4.85 -35.64 -9.36
CA ASP A 113 -5.82 -35.56 -10.45
C ASP A 113 -5.14 -35.58 -11.81
N GLU A 114 -4.04 -34.88 -11.98
CA GLU A 114 -3.21 -34.93 -13.19
C GLU A 114 -2.68 -36.34 -13.47
N ILE A 115 -2.19 -37.05 -12.45
CA ILE A 115 -1.72 -38.44 -12.60
C ILE A 115 -2.87 -39.35 -13.05
N TYR A 116 -4.06 -39.15 -12.44
CA TYR A 116 -5.24 -39.95 -12.77
C TYR A 116 -5.69 -39.75 -14.23
N HIS A 117 -5.78 -38.50 -14.68
CA HIS A 117 -6.30 -38.17 -16.01
C HIS A 117 -5.27 -38.27 -17.13
N ASN A 118 -4.01 -37.88 -16.87
CA ASN A 118 -2.97 -37.74 -17.89
C ASN A 118 -1.83 -38.76 -17.75
N GLY A 119 -1.83 -39.55 -16.70
CA GLY A 119 -0.78 -40.55 -16.43
C GLY A 119 0.46 -39.98 -15.74
N ILE A 120 1.20 -40.89 -15.12
CA ILE A 120 2.37 -40.53 -14.31
C ILE A 120 3.53 -39.93 -15.12
N ASP A 121 3.64 -40.25 -16.40
CA ASP A 121 4.74 -39.75 -17.22
C ASP A 121 4.56 -38.25 -17.59
N VAL A 122 3.33 -37.80 -17.73
CA VAL A 122 3.01 -36.35 -17.91
C VAL A 122 3.36 -35.59 -16.63
N TRP A 123 2.95 -36.10 -15.47
CA TRP A 123 3.31 -35.49 -14.18
C TRP A 123 4.83 -35.44 -13.98
N LYS A 124 5.57 -36.55 -14.24
CA LYS A 124 7.03 -36.58 -14.15
C LYS A 124 7.70 -35.56 -15.05
N SER A 125 7.18 -35.38 -16.27
CA SER A 125 7.70 -34.38 -17.23
C SER A 125 7.52 -32.97 -16.71
N ARG A 126 6.36 -32.64 -16.14
CA ARG A 126 6.11 -31.35 -15.50
C ARG A 126 7.05 -31.10 -14.30
N ILE A 127 7.16 -32.07 -13.40
CA ILE A 127 8.07 -31.97 -12.25
C ILE A 127 9.52 -31.80 -12.70
N LYS A 128 9.93 -32.52 -13.75
CA LYS A 128 11.27 -32.37 -14.33
C LYS A 128 11.50 -30.97 -14.89
N ALA A 129 10.55 -30.43 -15.63
CA ALA A 129 10.66 -29.08 -16.19
C ALA A 129 10.87 -28.01 -15.09
N ILE A 130 10.11 -28.09 -13.98
CA ILE A 130 10.27 -27.19 -12.84
C ILE A 130 11.65 -27.36 -12.18
N LYS A 131 12.12 -28.60 -12.02
CA LYS A 131 13.44 -28.88 -11.45
C LYS A 131 14.58 -28.40 -12.33
N ASP A 132 14.44 -28.51 -13.66
CA ASP A 132 15.43 -28.03 -14.62
C ASP A 132 15.48 -26.50 -14.66
N LYS A 133 14.33 -25.83 -14.49
CA LYS A 133 14.23 -24.37 -14.37
C LYS A 133 14.92 -23.83 -13.13
N TYR A 134 14.87 -24.57 -12.02
CA TYR A 134 15.48 -24.20 -10.75
C TYR A 134 16.42 -25.31 -10.27
N PRO A 135 17.63 -25.41 -10.82
CA PRO A 135 18.57 -26.46 -10.45
C PRO A 135 18.99 -26.33 -8.98
N LYS A 136 19.33 -27.46 -8.38
CA LYS A 136 19.90 -27.50 -7.03
C LYS A 136 21.31 -26.91 -7.08
N VAL A 137 21.51 -25.83 -6.34
CA VAL A 137 22.82 -25.20 -6.15
C VAL A 137 23.46 -25.73 -4.88
#